data_69f196ff3f49206d23aa16cd0ee30567
#
_entry.id   69f196ff3f49206d23aa16cd0ee30567
#
_cell.length_a   1.000
_cell.length_b   1.000
_cell.length_c   1.000
_cell.angle_alpha   90.00
_cell.angle_beta   90.00
_cell.angle_gamma   90.00
#
_symmetry.space_group_name_H-M   'P 1'
#
loop_
_entity.id
_entity.type
_entity.pdbx_description
1 polymer ?
#
loop_
_entity_poly.entity_id
_entity_poly.type
_entity_poly.pdbx_seq_one_letter_code
_entity_poly.pdbx_strand_id
1 'polypeptide(L)'
;MKKLILIIFAVFLFNGCTQGLQVTFNDDNSNAIRGHFQNYLNNDMDGLKELWSPDLKVYLNSKEAVGLDELVSMLEAQHAGFDPILMTFGEEGGEDLGVWVQTINYPAVGEYPPATLTQSWFDWRATGKVTGKTIVLPAHIGFKWGDDGKIIEEYHTYDTQEMMAELALSETE
;
A
#
# COMPACT_ATOMS: atom_id res chain seq x y z
N MET A 1 6.56 -57.24 -10.34
CA MET A 1 5.90 -56.57 -9.22
C MET A 1 6.81 -55.61 -8.45
N LYS A 2 8.07 -55.98 -8.12
CA LYS A 2 9.01 -55.04 -7.39
C LYS A 2 9.37 -53.75 -8.16
N LYS A 3 9.44 -53.76 -9.50
CA LYS A 3 9.73 -52.57 -10.33
C LYS A 3 8.56 -51.59 -10.40
N LEU A 4 7.31 -52.09 -10.30
CA LEU A 4 6.11 -51.25 -10.34
C LEU A 4 5.94 -50.43 -9.05
N ILE A 5 6.29 -51.05 -7.90
CA ILE A 5 6.24 -50.40 -6.59
C ILE A 5 7.26 -49.24 -6.50
N LEU A 6 8.44 -49.41 -7.13
CA LEU A 6 9.48 -48.36 -7.13
C LEU A 6 9.07 -47.12 -7.94
N ILE A 7 8.33 -47.32 -9.04
CA ILE A 7 7.83 -46.19 -9.84
C ILE A 7 6.73 -45.43 -9.12
N ILE A 8 5.82 -46.14 -8.40
CA ILE A 8 4.77 -45.48 -7.60
C ILE A 8 5.38 -44.69 -6.44
N PHE A 9 6.45 -45.17 -5.82
CA PHE A 9 7.14 -44.45 -4.72
C PHE A 9 7.88 -43.21 -5.24
N ALA A 10 8.46 -43.26 -6.46
CA ALA A 10 9.11 -42.11 -7.07
C ALA A 10 8.13 -40.98 -7.44
N VAL A 11 6.89 -41.33 -7.86
CA VAL A 11 5.85 -40.34 -8.19
C VAL A 11 5.37 -39.60 -6.94
N PHE A 12 5.35 -40.25 -5.76
CA PHE A 12 5.00 -39.58 -4.50
C PHE A 12 6.07 -38.62 -3.96
N LEU A 13 7.34 -38.80 -4.34
CA LEU A 13 8.43 -37.93 -3.89
C LEU A 13 8.49 -36.60 -4.65
N PHE A 14 7.81 -36.47 -5.80
CA PHE A 14 7.79 -35.24 -6.61
C PHE A 14 6.57 -34.34 -6.36
N ASN A 15 5.63 -34.74 -5.50
CA ASN A 15 4.47 -33.91 -5.14
C ASN A 15 4.72 -32.98 -3.94
N GLY A 16 5.94 -32.88 -3.46
CA GLY A 16 6.36 -31.87 -2.50
C GLY A 16 6.73 -30.55 -3.15
N CYS A 17 5.93 -30.05 -4.11
CA CYS A 17 6.00 -28.64 -4.48
C CYS A 17 5.52 -27.82 -3.29
N THR A 18 6.43 -27.38 -2.45
CA THR A 18 6.17 -26.21 -1.62
C THR A 18 5.73 -25.12 -2.61
N GLN A 19 4.48 -24.69 -2.52
CA GLN A 19 4.05 -23.50 -3.26
C GLN A 19 5.00 -22.38 -2.84
N GLY A 20 5.88 -21.98 -3.75
CA GLY A 20 6.74 -20.84 -3.55
C GLY A 20 5.88 -19.59 -3.34
N LEU A 21 6.46 -18.59 -2.71
CA LEU A 21 5.83 -17.29 -2.56
C LEU A 21 5.39 -16.76 -3.93
N GLN A 22 4.10 -16.46 -4.09
CA GLN A 22 3.58 -15.89 -5.33
C GLN A 22 3.57 -14.38 -5.24
N VAL A 23 4.29 -13.74 -6.16
CA VAL A 23 4.29 -12.28 -6.33
C VAL A 23 3.63 -11.95 -7.66
N THR A 24 2.65 -11.07 -7.64
CA THR A 24 1.89 -10.63 -8.81
C THR A 24 1.86 -9.11 -8.91
N PHE A 25 1.72 -8.57 -10.14
CA PHE A 25 1.78 -7.12 -10.39
C PHE A 25 0.51 -6.56 -11.05
N ASN A 26 -0.29 -7.42 -11.68
CA ASN A 26 -1.49 -7.04 -12.44
C ASN A 26 -2.73 -7.85 -12.01
N ASP A 27 -2.73 -8.32 -10.77
CA ASP A 27 -3.89 -8.95 -10.13
C ASP A 27 -4.91 -7.89 -9.68
N ASP A 28 -6.08 -8.36 -9.27
CA ASP A 28 -7.18 -7.49 -8.86
C ASP A 28 -6.80 -6.57 -7.69
N ASN A 29 -6.04 -7.07 -6.69
CA ASN A 29 -5.62 -6.29 -5.54
C ASN A 29 -4.59 -5.22 -5.93
N SER A 30 -3.59 -5.57 -6.77
CA SER A 30 -2.61 -4.60 -7.26
C SER A 30 -3.29 -3.49 -8.09
N ASN A 31 -4.29 -3.85 -8.90
CA ASN A 31 -5.05 -2.88 -9.69
C ASN A 31 -5.99 -2.03 -8.82
N ALA A 32 -6.60 -2.62 -7.79
CA ALA A 32 -7.41 -1.88 -6.82
C ALA A 32 -6.57 -0.82 -6.07
N ILE A 33 -5.34 -1.15 -5.67
CA ILE A 33 -4.44 -0.17 -5.03
C ILE A 33 -4.03 0.96 -5.99
N ARG A 34 -3.79 0.68 -7.28
CA ARG A 34 -3.54 1.75 -8.27
C ARG A 34 -4.75 2.68 -8.40
N GLY A 35 -5.96 2.12 -8.48
CA GLY A 35 -7.21 2.91 -8.46
C GLY A 35 -7.38 3.72 -7.18
N HIS A 36 -7.01 3.14 -6.04
CA HIS A 36 -7.04 3.81 -4.74
C HIS A 36 -6.10 5.03 -4.70
N PHE A 37 -4.86 4.91 -5.19
CA PHE A 37 -3.96 6.05 -5.32
C PHE A 37 -4.47 7.09 -6.31
N GLN A 38 -5.14 6.68 -7.39
CA GLN A 38 -5.75 7.63 -8.31
C GLN A 38 -6.89 8.41 -7.63
N ASN A 39 -7.72 7.76 -6.80
CA ASN A 39 -8.73 8.44 -5.99
C ASN A 39 -8.10 9.46 -5.03
N TYR A 40 -6.96 9.09 -4.39
CA TYR A 40 -6.21 10.05 -3.57
C TYR A 40 -5.75 11.25 -4.39
N LEU A 41 -5.10 11.06 -5.54
CA LEU A 41 -4.64 12.17 -6.39
C LEU A 41 -5.78 13.06 -6.87
N ASN A 42 -6.97 12.49 -7.07
CA ASN A 42 -8.19 13.21 -7.45
C ASN A 42 -8.90 13.88 -6.26
N ASN A 43 -8.39 13.73 -5.04
CA ASN A 43 -9.07 14.16 -3.80
C ASN A 43 -10.47 13.55 -3.62
N ASP A 44 -10.66 12.31 -4.11
CA ASP A 44 -11.92 11.56 -4.00
C ASP A 44 -11.92 10.71 -2.72
N MET A 45 -12.26 11.34 -1.60
CA MET A 45 -12.31 10.67 -0.29
C MET A 45 -13.40 9.60 -0.20
N ASP A 46 -14.50 9.73 -0.93
CA ASP A 46 -15.55 8.72 -0.96
C ASP A 46 -15.08 7.47 -1.73
N GLY A 47 -14.41 7.66 -2.87
CA GLY A 47 -13.79 6.57 -3.61
C GLY A 47 -12.68 5.85 -2.81
N LEU A 48 -11.94 6.57 -1.98
CA LEU A 48 -10.97 5.96 -1.05
C LEU A 48 -11.65 5.07 -0.01
N LYS A 49 -12.74 5.54 0.60
CA LYS A 49 -13.49 4.80 1.63
C LYS A 49 -14.11 3.50 1.11
N GLU A 50 -14.36 3.40 -0.20
CA GLU A 50 -14.91 2.17 -0.78
C GLU A 50 -14.00 0.95 -0.60
N LEU A 51 -12.69 1.14 -0.50
CA LEU A 51 -11.73 0.04 -0.37
C LEU A 51 -11.36 -0.27 1.08
N TRP A 52 -11.51 0.67 1.99
CA TRP A 52 -11.19 0.49 3.39
C TRP A 52 -12.27 -0.26 4.18
N SER A 53 -11.83 -1.07 5.14
CA SER A 53 -12.69 -1.61 6.18
C SER A 53 -13.10 -0.48 7.14
N PRO A 54 -14.34 -0.48 7.68
CA PRO A 54 -14.72 0.45 8.74
C PRO A 54 -13.88 0.30 10.02
N ASP A 55 -13.26 -0.87 10.23
CA ASP A 55 -12.37 -1.17 11.36
C ASP A 55 -10.87 -1.07 10.96
N LEU A 56 -10.54 -0.28 9.93
CA LEU A 56 -9.18 -0.07 9.43
C LEU A 56 -8.22 0.33 10.55
N LYS A 57 -7.03 -0.26 10.52
CA LYS A 57 -5.88 0.13 11.37
C LYS A 57 -4.74 0.62 10.50
N VAL A 58 -4.28 1.84 10.76
CA VAL A 58 -3.19 2.46 10.00
C VAL A 58 -2.00 2.72 10.91
N TYR A 59 -0.86 2.17 10.56
CA TYR A 59 0.41 2.31 11.28
C TYR A 59 1.29 3.33 10.56
N LEU A 60 1.37 4.55 11.09
CA LEU A 60 2.10 5.69 10.50
C LEU A 60 3.48 5.81 11.17
N ASN A 61 4.49 5.09 10.68
CA ASN A 61 5.81 4.99 11.31
C ASN A 61 5.73 4.65 12.82
N SER A 62 4.66 4.01 13.27
CA SER A 62 4.33 3.76 14.68
C SER A 62 3.90 2.33 14.90
N LYS A 63 4.01 1.87 16.16
CA LYS A 63 3.41 0.61 16.63
C LYS A 63 1.95 0.80 17.07
N GLU A 64 1.53 2.04 17.29
CA GLU A 64 0.16 2.39 17.62
C GLU A 64 -0.58 2.73 16.32
N ALA A 65 -1.75 2.13 16.15
CA ALA A 65 -2.56 2.35 14.97
C ALA A 65 -3.53 3.51 15.20
N VAL A 66 -3.73 4.29 14.14
CA VAL A 66 -4.86 5.23 14.02
C VAL A 66 -6.01 4.57 13.26
N GLY A 67 -7.21 5.11 13.39
CA GLY A 67 -8.41 4.61 12.71
C GLY A 67 -8.70 5.31 11.38
N LEU A 68 -9.78 4.87 10.72
CA LEU A 68 -10.21 5.38 9.42
C LEU A 68 -10.47 6.91 9.44
N ASP A 69 -11.18 7.42 10.45
CA ASP A 69 -11.55 8.84 10.52
C ASP A 69 -10.31 9.74 10.67
N GLU A 70 -9.31 9.28 11.41
CA GLU A 70 -8.06 10.02 11.58
C GLU A 70 -7.24 10.02 10.29
N LEU A 71 -7.15 8.86 9.59
CA LEU A 71 -6.50 8.79 8.29
C LEU A 71 -7.15 9.74 7.29
N VAL A 72 -8.49 9.73 7.17
CA VAL A 72 -9.22 10.63 6.26
C VAL A 72 -8.91 12.08 6.56
N SER A 73 -8.96 12.49 7.84
CA SER A 73 -8.63 13.86 8.24
C SER A 73 -7.20 14.26 7.87
N MET A 74 -6.24 13.33 7.97
CA MET A 74 -4.86 13.58 7.56
C MET A 74 -4.71 13.75 6.04
N LEU A 75 -5.43 12.95 5.24
CA LEU A 75 -5.42 13.07 3.78
C LEU A 75 -6.08 14.37 3.31
N GLU A 76 -7.19 14.77 3.93
CA GLU A 76 -7.84 16.06 3.69
C GLU A 76 -6.91 17.23 4.01
N ALA A 77 -6.16 17.16 5.11
CA ALA A 77 -5.17 18.17 5.45
C ALA A 77 -4.03 18.25 4.42
N GLN A 78 -3.58 17.11 3.87
CA GLN A 78 -2.59 17.11 2.79
C GLN A 78 -3.12 17.87 1.57
N HIS A 79 -4.35 17.59 1.11
CA HIS A 79 -4.95 18.31 -0.02
C HIS A 79 -5.24 19.79 0.28
N ALA A 80 -5.50 20.13 1.54
CA ALA A 80 -5.62 21.53 1.95
C ALA A 80 -4.29 22.26 1.89
N GLY A 81 -3.19 21.63 2.32
CA GLY A 81 -1.86 22.25 2.45
C GLY A 81 -0.97 22.19 1.19
N PHE A 82 -1.27 21.31 0.23
CA PHE A 82 -0.42 21.06 -0.93
C PHE A 82 -1.16 21.12 -2.27
N ASP A 83 -0.48 21.64 -3.32
CA ASP A 83 -0.94 21.64 -4.71
C ASP A 83 0.24 22.03 -5.64
N PRO A 84 0.56 21.24 -6.71
CA PRO A 84 0.01 19.90 -6.99
C PRO A 84 0.54 18.82 -6.04
N ILE A 85 -0.20 17.70 -5.97
CA ILE A 85 0.27 16.44 -5.38
C ILE A 85 0.43 15.44 -6.52
N LEU A 86 1.60 14.82 -6.61
CA LEU A 86 1.96 13.81 -7.60
C LEU A 86 2.53 12.57 -6.90
N MET A 87 2.37 11.42 -7.52
CA MET A 87 3.07 10.19 -7.14
C MET A 87 3.91 9.73 -8.32
N THR A 88 5.22 9.64 -8.13
CA THR A 88 6.17 9.25 -9.18
C THR A 88 7.01 8.06 -8.72
N PHE A 89 7.52 7.28 -9.68
CA PHE A 89 8.46 6.20 -9.40
C PHE A 89 9.52 6.14 -10.50
N GLY A 90 10.79 6.31 -10.11
CA GLY A 90 11.90 6.36 -11.06
C GLY A 90 12.20 7.78 -11.55
N GLU A 91 12.41 7.95 -12.88
CA GLU A 91 12.86 9.21 -13.45
C GLU A 91 11.80 10.33 -13.33
N GLU A 92 12.26 11.57 -13.14
CA GLU A 92 11.40 12.75 -13.13
C GLU A 92 10.71 12.93 -14.50
N GLY A 93 9.40 13.13 -14.49
CA GLY A 93 8.60 13.38 -15.71
C GLY A 93 7.83 12.17 -16.23
N GLY A 94 7.70 11.13 -15.44
CA GLY A 94 6.78 10.01 -15.71
C GLY A 94 5.30 10.42 -15.66
N GLU A 95 4.41 9.44 -15.86
CA GLU A 95 2.96 9.62 -15.76
C GLU A 95 2.57 10.11 -14.36
N ASP A 96 1.41 10.78 -14.23
CA ASP A 96 0.89 11.37 -12.98
C ASP A 96 0.78 10.36 -11.83
N LEU A 97 0.59 9.07 -12.14
CA LEU A 97 0.58 7.96 -11.20
C LEU A 97 1.72 6.98 -11.50
N GLY A 98 2.92 7.33 -11.09
CA GLY A 98 4.09 6.43 -11.10
C GLY A 98 4.22 5.67 -9.79
N VAL A 99 3.49 4.57 -9.60
CA VAL A 99 3.56 3.75 -8.39
C VAL A 99 3.95 2.32 -8.75
N TRP A 100 5.01 1.81 -8.12
CA TRP A 100 5.30 0.39 -8.19
C TRP A 100 4.39 -0.36 -7.22
N VAL A 101 3.56 -1.28 -7.71
CA VAL A 101 2.60 -2.05 -6.89
C VAL A 101 2.76 -3.52 -7.17
N GLN A 102 2.83 -4.32 -6.11
CA GLN A 102 2.85 -5.78 -6.18
C GLN A 102 2.02 -6.40 -5.07
N THR A 103 1.37 -7.53 -5.35
CA THR A 103 0.64 -8.33 -4.35
C THR A 103 1.38 -9.62 -4.06
N ILE A 104 1.45 -9.98 -2.78
CA ILE A 104 2.11 -11.17 -2.27
C ILE A 104 1.11 -11.99 -1.46
N ASN A 105 0.92 -13.26 -1.84
CA ASN A 105 0.13 -14.21 -1.10
C ASN A 105 1.05 -15.05 -0.22
N TYR A 106 1.01 -14.82 1.08
CA TYR A 106 1.78 -15.56 2.07
C TYR A 106 1.01 -16.81 2.50
N PRO A 107 1.61 -18.01 2.41
CA PRO A 107 1.01 -19.20 2.99
C PRO A 107 1.05 -19.14 4.51
N ALA A 108 0.23 -19.96 5.17
CA ALA A 108 0.34 -20.15 6.61
C ALA A 108 1.73 -20.68 6.99
N VAL A 109 2.35 -20.09 8.03
CA VAL A 109 3.66 -20.50 8.54
C VAL A 109 3.62 -20.60 10.06
N GLY A 110 3.71 -21.80 10.61
CA GLY A 110 3.63 -22.02 12.05
C GLY A 110 2.29 -21.55 12.62
N GLU A 111 2.30 -20.59 13.54
CA GLU A 111 1.11 -20.01 14.15
C GLU A 111 0.50 -18.84 13.33
N TYR A 112 1.19 -18.41 12.28
CA TYR A 112 0.74 -17.30 11.46
C TYR A 112 -0.22 -17.79 10.36
N PRO A 113 -1.45 -17.27 10.29
CA PRO A 113 -2.38 -17.61 9.22
C PRO A 113 -1.88 -17.11 7.85
N PRO A 114 -2.45 -17.62 6.74
CA PRO A 114 -2.15 -17.05 5.43
C PRO A 114 -2.59 -15.57 5.39
N ALA A 115 -1.90 -14.78 4.58
CA ALA A 115 -2.21 -13.37 4.42
C ALA A 115 -1.95 -12.90 3.00
N THR A 116 -2.79 -12.02 2.48
CA THR A 116 -2.56 -11.30 1.24
C THR A 116 -2.14 -9.87 1.58
N LEU A 117 -0.97 -9.48 1.08
CA LEU A 117 -0.43 -8.13 1.23
C LEU A 117 -0.16 -7.52 -0.13
N THR A 118 -0.65 -6.31 -0.37
CA THR A 118 -0.22 -5.48 -1.50
C THR A 118 0.75 -4.45 -0.99
N GLN A 119 1.87 -4.29 -1.68
CA GLN A 119 2.91 -3.34 -1.32
C GLN A 119 3.12 -2.35 -2.46
N SER A 120 3.40 -1.11 -2.09
CA SER A 120 3.64 -0.02 -3.03
C SER A 120 4.89 0.78 -2.67
N TRP A 121 5.60 1.27 -3.70
CA TRP A 121 6.72 2.19 -3.58
C TRP A 121 6.51 3.32 -4.57
N PHE A 122 6.73 4.56 -4.12
CA PHE A 122 6.61 5.77 -4.91
C PHE A 122 7.33 6.94 -4.23
N ASP A 123 7.58 7.99 -4.98
CA ASP A 123 7.93 9.28 -4.44
C ASP A 123 6.67 10.15 -4.38
N TRP A 124 6.21 10.47 -3.19
CA TRP A 124 5.17 11.48 -2.99
C TRP A 124 5.81 12.86 -3.19
N ARG A 125 5.39 13.56 -4.23
CA ARG A 125 5.89 14.87 -4.61
C ARG A 125 4.76 15.89 -4.48
N ALA A 126 4.96 16.93 -3.68
CA ALA A 126 3.94 17.95 -3.51
C ALA A 126 4.55 19.34 -3.29
N THR A 127 3.83 20.37 -3.69
CA THR A 127 4.23 21.75 -3.47
C THR A 127 3.37 22.37 -2.38
N GLY A 128 4.01 22.83 -1.30
CA GLY A 128 3.33 23.47 -0.19
C GLY A 128 2.71 24.79 -0.62
N LYS A 129 1.46 25.02 -0.25
CA LYS A 129 0.71 26.23 -0.62
C LYS A 129 1.20 27.48 0.12
N VAL A 130 1.74 27.33 1.33
CA VAL A 130 2.23 28.43 2.16
C VAL A 130 3.66 28.82 1.73
N THR A 131 4.57 27.85 1.69
CA THR A 131 5.98 28.15 1.41
C THR A 131 6.34 28.16 -0.08
N GLY A 132 5.53 27.54 -0.94
CA GLY A 132 5.87 27.27 -2.34
C GLY A 132 6.99 26.25 -2.53
N LYS A 133 7.43 25.58 -1.45
CA LYS A 133 8.49 24.57 -1.51
C LYS A 133 7.93 23.25 -2.06
N THR A 134 8.62 22.68 -3.04
CA THR A 134 8.35 21.30 -3.46
C THR A 134 9.07 20.31 -2.54
N ILE A 135 8.31 19.38 -1.99
CA ILE A 135 8.77 18.31 -1.10
C ILE A 135 8.71 16.99 -1.89
N VAL A 136 9.70 16.13 -1.71
CA VAL A 136 9.75 14.78 -2.30
C VAL A 136 10.03 13.78 -1.19
N LEU A 137 9.07 12.89 -0.94
CA LEU A 137 9.14 11.87 0.10
C LEU A 137 9.12 10.48 -0.53
N PRO A 138 10.24 9.74 -0.54
CA PRO A 138 10.22 8.32 -0.86
C PRO A 138 9.32 7.58 0.13
N ALA A 139 8.32 6.88 -0.36
CA ALA A 139 7.30 6.25 0.45
C ALA A 139 7.14 4.76 0.13
N HIS A 140 6.87 3.99 1.17
CA HIS A 140 6.41 2.63 1.08
C HIS A 140 5.14 2.48 1.89
N ILE A 141 4.08 1.92 1.26
CA ILE A 141 2.83 1.58 1.94
C ILE A 141 2.51 0.11 1.67
N GLY A 142 2.27 -0.63 2.75
CA GLY A 142 1.77 -2.00 2.71
C GLY A 142 0.29 -2.05 3.10
N PHE A 143 -0.49 -2.81 2.35
CA PHE A 143 -1.93 -2.99 2.52
C PHE A 143 -2.23 -4.45 2.80
N LYS A 144 -2.88 -4.74 3.93
CA LYS A 144 -3.33 -6.08 4.27
C LYS A 144 -4.82 -6.22 3.99
N TRP A 145 -5.16 -7.29 3.29
CA TRP A 145 -6.52 -7.56 2.86
C TRP A 145 -7.27 -8.46 3.85
N GLY A 146 -8.53 -8.13 4.09
CA GLY A 146 -9.49 -9.00 4.75
C GLY A 146 -10.14 -9.99 3.77
N ASP A 147 -10.85 -10.97 4.31
CA ASP A 147 -11.57 -12.00 3.53
C ASP A 147 -12.74 -11.41 2.71
N ASP A 148 -13.20 -10.23 3.05
CA ASP A 148 -14.26 -9.47 2.38
C ASP A 148 -13.76 -8.60 1.23
N GLY A 149 -12.45 -8.63 0.94
CA GLY A 149 -11.82 -7.83 -0.11
C GLY A 149 -11.62 -6.36 0.27
N LYS A 150 -11.70 -6.02 1.57
CA LYS A 150 -11.38 -4.68 2.08
C LYS A 150 -9.97 -4.63 2.65
N ILE A 151 -9.37 -3.45 2.67
CA ILE A 151 -8.12 -3.19 3.38
C ILE A 151 -8.43 -3.10 4.88
N ILE A 152 -7.80 -3.98 5.68
CA ILE A 152 -7.99 -4.03 7.14
C ILE A 152 -6.83 -3.43 7.92
N GLU A 153 -5.64 -3.38 7.32
CA GLU A 153 -4.46 -2.75 7.92
C GLU A 153 -3.62 -2.06 6.83
N GLU A 154 -3.07 -0.90 7.18
CA GLU A 154 -2.07 -0.20 6.37
C GLU A 154 -0.80 0.06 7.18
N TYR A 155 0.34 -0.02 6.50
CA TYR A 155 1.67 0.19 7.09
C TYR A 155 2.40 1.25 6.27
N HIS A 156 2.48 2.46 6.79
CA HIS A 156 3.11 3.59 6.14
C HIS A 156 4.54 3.78 6.64
N THR A 157 5.48 3.91 5.72
CA THR A 157 6.89 4.15 6.02
C THR A 157 7.43 5.24 5.11
N TYR A 158 7.59 6.44 5.64
CA TYR A 158 8.18 7.61 4.98
C TYR A 158 8.53 8.70 6.01
N ASP A 159 9.43 9.60 5.65
CA ASP A 159 9.76 10.75 6.51
C ASP A 159 8.68 11.82 6.39
N THR A 160 8.05 12.17 7.50
CA THR A 160 6.95 13.15 7.55
C THR A 160 7.41 14.56 7.93
N GLN A 161 8.69 14.77 8.24
CA GLN A 161 9.17 16.01 8.86
C GLN A 161 8.85 17.26 8.03
N GLU A 162 9.20 17.27 6.74
CA GLU A 162 8.96 18.43 5.87
C GLU A 162 7.47 18.67 5.58
N MET A 163 6.72 17.59 5.38
CA MET A 163 5.27 17.65 5.20
C MET A 163 4.57 18.25 6.42
N MET A 164 4.89 17.75 7.62
CA MET A 164 4.31 18.27 8.85
C MET A 164 4.71 19.72 9.14
N ALA A 165 5.92 20.14 8.76
CA ALA A 165 6.35 21.52 8.89
C ALA A 165 5.51 22.47 8.02
N GLU A 166 5.18 22.09 6.79
CA GLU A 166 4.30 22.87 5.90
C GLU A 166 2.87 22.95 6.45
N LEU A 167 2.30 21.81 6.90
CA LEU A 167 0.94 21.76 7.45
C LEU A 167 0.80 22.62 8.70
N ALA A 168 1.80 22.63 9.58
CA ALA A 168 1.79 23.47 10.78
C ALA A 168 1.75 24.98 10.45
N LEU A 169 2.31 25.41 9.32
CA LEU A 169 2.24 26.81 8.86
C LEU A 169 0.83 27.15 8.36
N SER A 170 0.16 26.22 7.68
CA SER A 170 -1.19 26.45 7.15
C SER A 170 -2.27 26.59 8.23
N GLU A 171 -2.04 26.05 9.43
CA GLU A 171 -2.96 26.19 10.58
C GLU A 171 -2.87 27.58 11.27
N THR A 172 -1.85 28.37 10.95
CA THR A 172 -1.58 29.66 11.61
C THR A 172 -2.04 30.88 10.80
N GLU A 173 -2.53 30.68 9.58
CA GLU A 173 -3.10 31.71 8.70
C GLU A 173 -4.64 31.72 8.77
#